data_a0c04764c3507200567adfdd19a94123
#
_entry.id   a0c04764c3507200567adfdd19a94123
#
_cell.length_a   1.000
_cell.length_b   1.000
_cell.length_c   1.000
_cell.angle_alpha   90.00
_cell.angle_beta   90.00
_cell.angle_gamma   90.00
#
_symmetry.space_group_name_H-M   'P 1'
#
loop_
_entity.id
_entity.type
_entity.pdbx_description
1 polymer ?
#
loop_
_entity_poly.entity_id
_entity_poly.type
_entity_poly.pdbx_seq_one_letter_code
_entity_poly.pdbx_strand_id
1 'polypeptide(L)'
;MKNLLGIDIGGTKCAITYGRCEGNAVEIVDKVRFDTTEVNETISNLLHETEKLMQRHELTSENVKGIGISCGGPLDSKKGVILS
;
A
#
# COMPACT_ATOMS: atom_id res chain seq x y z
N MET A 1 -4.18 9.75 16.21
CA MET A 1 -3.50 8.69 15.49
C MET A 1 -4.06 8.54 14.10
N LYS A 2 -3.22 8.44 13.10
CA LYS A 2 -3.67 8.32 11.75
C LYS A 2 -3.26 6.99 11.18
N ASN A 3 -4.17 6.35 10.46
CA ASN A 3 -3.87 5.10 9.78
C ASN A 3 -3.52 5.39 8.33
N LEU A 4 -2.44 4.84 7.86
CA LEU A 4 -1.96 5.09 6.51
C LEU A 4 -1.70 3.76 5.81
N LEU A 5 -1.97 3.73 4.52
CA LEU A 5 -1.65 2.57 3.72
C LEU A 5 -0.67 2.96 2.62
N GLY A 6 0.30 2.14 2.38
CA GLY A 6 1.25 2.36 1.31
C GLY A 6 1.23 1.16 0.38
N ILE A 7 1.18 1.40 -0.91
CA ILE A 7 1.22 0.35 -1.90
C ILE A 7 2.44 0.57 -2.76
N ASP A 8 3.31 -0.43 -2.83
CA ASP A 8 4.53 -0.32 -3.58
C ASP A 8 4.49 -1.35 -4.71
N ILE A 9 4.57 -0.91 -5.92
CA ILE A 9 4.49 -1.78 -7.09
C ILE A 9 5.85 -1.84 -7.74
N GLY A 10 6.51 -2.97 -7.64
CA GLY A 10 7.82 -3.15 -8.25
C GLY A 10 7.76 -4.10 -9.43
N GLY A 11 8.84 -4.27 -10.10
CA GLY A 11 8.92 -5.13 -11.27
C GLY A 11 8.80 -6.60 -10.92
N THR A 12 9.22 -7.02 -9.74
CA THR A 12 9.15 -8.41 -9.35
C THR A 12 8.27 -8.65 -8.14
N LYS A 13 8.14 -7.68 -7.27
CA LYS A 13 7.36 -7.83 -6.06
C LYS A 13 6.53 -6.59 -5.79
N CYS A 14 5.38 -6.80 -5.20
CA CYS A 14 4.54 -5.72 -4.74
C CYS A 14 4.40 -5.83 -3.22
N ALA A 15 4.13 -4.73 -2.58
CA ALA A 15 3.95 -4.72 -1.13
C ALA A 15 2.85 -3.76 -0.72
N ILE A 16 2.13 -4.12 0.32
CA ILE A 16 1.14 -3.24 0.91
C ILE A 16 1.54 -3.09 2.37
N THR A 17 1.68 -1.87 2.81
CA THR A 17 2.13 -1.56 4.16
C THR A 17 1.04 -0.81 4.90
N TYR A 18 0.77 -1.21 6.13
CA TYR A 18 -0.14 -0.48 6.99
C TYR A 18 0.71 0.15 8.09
N GLY A 19 0.62 1.43 8.23
CA GLY A 19 1.34 2.15 9.25
C GLY A 19 0.44 3.09 10.02
N ARG A 20 0.87 3.48 11.19
CA ARG A 20 0.19 4.46 12.00
C ARG A 20 1.10 5.63 12.21
N CYS A 21 0.53 6.83 12.13
CA CYS A 21 1.29 8.04 12.35
C CYS A 21 0.72 8.73 13.57
N GLU A 22 1.58 9.08 14.54
CA GLU A 22 1.13 9.81 15.70
C GLU A 22 2.15 10.88 15.94
N GLY A 23 1.79 12.12 15.77
CA GLY A 23 2.72 13.24 15.85
C GLY A 23 3.79 13.12 14.77
N ASN A 24 5.04 13.02 15.17
CA ASN A 24 6.12 12.89 14.24
C ASN A 24 6.59 11.44 14.10
N ALA A 25 5.93 10.52 14.75
CA ALA A 25 6.36 9.12 14.72
C ALA A 25 5.50 8.31 13.77
N VAL A 26 6.13 7.44 13.02
CA VAL A 26 5.42 6.55 12.11
C VAL A 26 5.82 5.12 12.48
N GLU A 27 4.83 4.27 12.68
CA GLU A 27 5.07 2.90 13.03
C GLU A 27 4.51 1.98 11.95
N ILE A 28 5.27 1.05 11.48
CA ILE A 28 4.77 0.05 10.53
C ILE A 28 4.10 -1.05 11.35
N VAL A 29 2.82 -1.23 11.13
CA VAL A 29 2.04 -2.18 11.87
C VAL A 29 2.00 -3.54 11.17
N ASP A 30 1.85 -3.53 9.84
CA ASP A 30 1.74 -4.77 9.10
C ASP A 30 2.22 -4.56 7.67
N LYS A 31 2.62 -5.60 7.01
CA LYS A 31 3.10 -5.52 5.65
C LYS A 31 2.83 -6.85 4.96
N VAL A 32 2.34 -6.76 3.75
CA VAL A 32 2.04 -7.93 2.94
C VAL A 32 2.82 -7.80 1.64
N ARG A 33 3.47 -8.86 1.20
CA ARG A 33 4.20 -8.86 -0.06
C ARG A 33 3.70 -9.98 -0.94
N PHE A 34 3.72 -9.77 -2.21
CA PHE A 34 3.37 -10.82 -3.16
C PHE A 34 4.09 -10.57 -4.48
N ASP A 35 4.18 -11.60 -5.31
CA ASP A 35 4.90 -11.49 -6.57
C ASP A 35 4.13 -10.66 -7.58
N THR A 36 4.84 -9.89 -8.37
CA THR A 36 4.27 -9.17 -9.49
C THR A 36 4.14 -10.14 -10.65
N THR A 37 2.96 -10.22 -11.22
CA THR A 37 2.72 -11.12 -12.34
C THR A 37 2.19 -10.29 -13.50
N GLU A 38 1.24 -10.78 -14.27
CA GLU A 38 0.66 -10.04 -15.35
C GLU A 38 -0.12 -8.88 -14.80
N VAL A 39 -0.31 -7.83 -15.55
CA VAL A 39 -0.87 -6.56 -15.07
C VAL A 39 -2.24 -6.73 -14.41
N ASN A 40 -3.14 -7.37 -15.10
CA ASN A 40 -4.49 -7.50 -14.58
C ASN A 40 -4.52 -8.34 -13.31
N GLU A 41 -3.72 -9.39 -13.27
CA GLU A 41 -3.65 -10.25 -12.13
C GLU A 41 -3.02 -9.52 -10.96
N THR A 42 -2.00 -8.73 -11.21
CA THR A 42 -1.34 -7.96 -10.17
C THR A 42 -2.30 -6.95 -9.56
N ILE A 43 -3.09 -6.28 -10.37
CA ILE A 43 -4.07 -5.31 -9.87
C ILE A 43 -5.13 -6.03 -9.04
N SER A 44 -5.59 -7.18 -9.48
CA SER A 44 -6.55 -7.96 -8.71
C SER A 44 -5.97 -8.37 -7.36
N ASN A 45 -4.72 -8.80 -7.36
CA ASN A 45 -4.04 -9.19 -6.15
C ASN A 45 -3.86 -8.00 -5.21
N LEU A 46 -3.54 -6.83 -5.75
CA LEU A 46 -3.40 -5.64 -4.92
C LEU A 46 -4.71 -5.31 -4.23
N LEU A 47 -5.81 -5.34 -4.97
CA LEU A 47 -7.10 -5.02 -4.38
C LEU A 47 -7.50 -6.06 -3.34
N HIS A 48 -7.27 -7.32 -3.64
CA HIS A 48 -7.65 -8.39 -2.75
C HIS A 48 -6.83 -8.35 -1.45
N GLU A 49 -5.53 -8.17 -1.56
CA GLU A 49 -4.66 -8.14 -0.39
C GLU A 49 -4.89 -6.88 0.45
N THR A 50 -5.18 -5.75 -0.21
CA THR A 50 -5.50 -4.52 0.49
C THR A 50 -6.77 -4.72 1.30
N GLU A 51 -7.77 -5.35 0.70
CA GLU A 51 -9.02 -5.56 1.39
C GLU A 51 -8.84 -6.49 2.57
N LYS A 52 -8.08 -7.55 2.40
CA LYS A 52 -7.81 -8.47 3.49
C LYS A 52 -7.07 -7.78 4.64
N LEU A 53 -6.11 -6.94 4.30
CA LEU A 53 -5.37 -6.22 5.31
C LEU A 53 -6.29 -5.27 6.07
N MET A 54 -7.14 -4.56 5.36
CA MET A 54 -8.07 -3.65 6.00
C MET A 54 -9.03 -4.39 6.91
N GLN A 55 -9.51 -5.55 6.50
CA GLN A 55 -10.41 -6.33 7.33
C GLN A 55 -9.68 -6.85 8.57
N ARG A 56 -8.45 -7.27 8.40
CA ARG A 56 -7.67 -7.78 9.52
C ARG A 56 -7.50 -6.77 10.63
N HIS A 57 -7.35 -5.50 10.25
CA HIS A 57 -7.12 -4.44 11.21
C HIS A 57 -8.34 -3.54 11.42
N GLU A 58 -9.49 -3.98 10.91
CA GLU A 58 -10.74 -3.24 11.03
C GLU A 58 -10.63 -1.82 10.51
N LEU A 59 -9.98 -1.67 9.39
CA LEU A 59 -9.82 -0.37 8.77
C LEU A 59 -10.95 -0.10 7.79
N THR A 60 -11.39 1.15 7.71
CA THR A 60 -12.43 1.55 6.77
C THR A 60 -11.97 2.81 6.06
N SER A 61 -12.69 3.22 5.05
CA SER A 61 -12.35 4.43 4.33
C SER A 61 -12.42 5.66 5.23
N GLU A 62 -13.12 5.54 6.34
CA GLU A 62 -13.22 6.67 7.24
C GLU A 62 -12.06 6.78 8.19
N ASN A 63 -11.46 5.66 8.57
CA ASN A 63 -10.37 5.73 9.52
C ASN A 63 -8.98 5.59 8.88
N VAL A 64 -8.90 5.45 7.57
CA VAL A 64 -7.63 5.50 6.87
C VAL A 64 -7.49 6.91 6.30
N LYS A 65 -6.44 7.60 6.69
CA LYS A 65 -6.30 9.00 6.33
C LYS A 65 -5.58 9.22 5.00
N GLY A 66 -4.91 8.26 4.51
CA GLY A 66 -4.23 8.41 3.22
C GLY A 66 -3.79 7.09 2.66
N ILE A 67 -3.77 7.01 1.34
CA ILE A 67 -3.23 5.87 0.64
C ILE A 67 -2.22 6.40 -0.35
N GLY A 68 -0.98 5.94 -0.21
CA GLY A 68 0.06 6.34 -1.14
C GLY A 68 0.40 5.18 -2.03
N ILE A 69 0.53 5.40 -3.31
CA ILE A 69 0.90 4.37 -4.27
C ILE A 69 2.22 4.75 -4.89
N SER A 70 3.19 3.86 -4.81
CA SER A 70 4.49 4.10 -5.38
C SER A 70 4.77 3.04 -6.42
N CYS A 71 5.14 3.45 -7.61
CA CYS A 71 5.49 2.53 -8.66
C CYS A 71 6.98 2.62 -8.87
N GLY A 72 7.69 1.61 -8.40
CA GLY A 72 9.11 1.61 -8.53
C GLY A 72 9.51 0.96 -9.79
N GLY A 73 9.69 1.62 -10.78
CA GLY A 73 10.17 1.07 -12.01
C GLY A 73 11.38 1.83 -12.44
N PRO A 74 12.08 1.36 -13.36
CA PRO A 74 13.24 2.04 -13.83
C PRO A 74 12.91 3.35 -14.46
N LEU A 75 11.71 3.56 -14.84
CA LEU A 75 11.40 4.71 -15.50
C LEU A 75 10.87 5.77 -14.74
N ASP A 76 10.37 5.63 -13.67
CA ASP A 76 9.60 6.65 -13.16
C ASP A 76 9.85 7.09 -11.88
N SER A 77 11.02 7.18 -11.61
CA SER A 77 11.43 7.59 -10.38
C SER A 77 10.84 8.79 -9.88
N LYS A 78 10.43 9.67 -10.75
CA LYS A 78 10.04 10.88 -10.25
C LYS A 78 8.66 11.02 -9.95
N LYS A 79 7.84 10.19 -10.29
CA LYS A 79 6.54 10.47 -10.03
C LYS A 79 5.92 9.38 -9.46
N GLY A 80 6.48 8.57 -8.84
CA GLY A 80 5.92 7.42 -8.39
C GLY A 80 4.94 7.51 -7.27
N VAL A 81 4.52 8.64 -6.88
CA VAL A 81 3.60 8.76 -5.78
C VAL A 81 2.30 9.39 -6.20
N ILE A 82 1.20 8.70 -5.96
CA ILE A 82 -0.10 9.22 -6.24
C ILE A 82 -0.85 9.19 -4.94
N LEU A 83 -1.40 10.33 -4.56
CA LEU A 83 -2.13 10.40 -3.33
C LEU A 83 -3.60 10.46 -3.61
N SER A 84 -4.36 9.69 -2.93
CA SER A 84 -5.81 9.75 -3.12
C SER A 84 -6.54 9.89 -1.81
#